data_759589d904da3f92045942d93bf6690b
#
_entry.id   759589d904da3f92045942d93bf6690b
#
_cell.length_a   1.000
_cell.length_b   1.000
_cell.length_c   1.000
_cell.angle_alpha   90.00
_cell.angle_beta   90.00
_cell.angle_gamma   90.00
#
_symmetry.space_group_name_H-M   'P 1'
#
loop_
_entity.id
_entity.type
_entity.pdbx_description
1 polymer ?
#
loop_
_entity_poly.entity_id
_entity_poly.type
_entity_poly.pdbx_seq_one_letter_code
_entity_poly.pdbx_strand_id
1 'polypeptide(L)'
;QFTPPRRVKDNTYRHIALNRIVYTSSNADFNLTGHLVTDGIITSKAPSFLSVKTNEGELSNRDKEKMIDGNTVTSQYIKGENAFVEFNWEAMKVNLKKLEFTGELAFYKDKASQGYTIRVMGSHNGKKWEVLGEEKGSDLPGVATKQQVSSDPNKFQDVVKLPLRKLNVSIPLKKPGNYEHLRIELIMPGAAWWRIKLIDNTTSWRPSMHFSSVWKSGLANKTDAKAQWLYVDLGTEADFDQVNLFWVNKARQGKIQVSNDARNWSDIATLGQQKKKGLIEKVACKGHGRYVRLQLTEPDASGHYALSEMQVMGNGGLRAETANTLASKNGKQMLNQWQLRREGSDAWIQATVPGTVLTSYMNIGAVPDNRYDDNMRQI
;
A
#
# COMPACT_ATOMS: atom_id res chain seq x y z
N GLN A 1 23.74 -10.96 -29.25
CA GLN A 1 24.15 -10.01 -28.19
C GLN A 1 23.16 -8.87 -28.16
N PHE A 2 22.56 -8.62 -27.01
CA PHE A 2 21.49 -7.65 -26.84
C PHE A 2 22.11 -6.25 -26.65
N THR A 3 21.82 -5.29 -27.55
CA THR A 3 22.30 -3.92 -27.41
C THR A 3 21.13 -3.04 -26.93
N PRO A 4 21.16 -2.47 -25.73
CA PRO A 4 20.11 -1.58 -25.26
C PRO A 4 20.04 -0.32 -26.14
N PRO A 5 18.87 0.32 -26.27
CA PRO A 5 18.73 1.55 -27.03
C PRO A 5 19.62 2.64 -26.45
N ARG A 6 20.29 3.37 -27.32
CA ARG A 6 21.16 4.51 -26.94
C ARG A 6 20.30 5.64 -26.36
N ARG A 7 20.74 6.23 -25.26
CA ARG A 7 20.14 7.43 -24.71
C ARG A 7 20.80 8.66 -25.34
N VAL A 8 19.98 9.59 -25.82
CA VAL A 8 20.43 10.83 -26.44
C VAL A 8 19.94 12.04 -25.67
N LYS A 9 20.72 13.10 -25.65
CA LYS A 9 20.30 14.41 -25.11
C LYS A 9 19.21 14.99 -26.01
N ASP A 10 18.23 15.62 -25.37
CA ASP A 10 17.13 16.29 -26.06
C ASP A 10 16.90 17.66 -25.42
N ASN A 11 17.07 18.70 -26.20
CA ASN A 11 16.96 20.09 -25.74
C ASN A 11 15.58 20.69 -25.94
N THR A 12 14.59 19.89 -26.34
CA THR A 12 13.19 20.37 -26.40
C THR A 12 12.61 20.57 -25.01
N TYR A 13 11.79 21.62 -24.87
CA TYR A 13 11.05 21.86 -23.62
C TYR A 13 9.97 20.81 -23.44
N ARG A 14 10.01 20.05 -22.36
CA ARG A 14 9.11 18.92 -22.10
C ARG A 14 9.14 18.51 -20.64
N HIS A 15 8.35 17.52 -20.30
CA HIS A 15 8.46 16.79 -19.03
C HIS A 15 9.72 15.91 -19.06
N ILE A 16 10.82 16.41 -18.48
CA ILE A 16 12.14 15.75 -18.53
C ILE A 16 12.30 14.61 -17.50
N ALA A 17 11.38 14.51 -16.53
CA ALA A 17 11.37 13.42 -15.55
C ALA A 17 10.52 12.21 -15.99
N LEU A 18 9.84 12.26 -17.14
CA LEU A 18 9.01 11.16 -17.61
C LEU A 18 9.83 9.86 -17.78
N ASN A 19 9.35 8.76 -17.18
CA ASN A 19 10.00 7.45 -17.17
C ASN A 19 11.44 7.51 -16.65
N ARG A 20 11.69 8.31 -15.60
CA ARG A 20 12.99 8.42 -14.94
C ARG A 20 12.99 7.66 -13.61
N ILE A 21 14.17 7.23 -13.20
CA ILE A 21 14.38 6.55 -11.92
C ILE A 21 14.04 7.50 -10.78
N VAL A 22 13.31 6.99 -9.81
CA VAL A 22 12.94 7.70 -8.58
C VAL A 22 13.41 6.91 -7.38
N TYR A 23 14.01 7.59 -6.44
CA TYR A 23 14.42 7.07 -5.14
C TYR A 23 13.56 7.69 -4.05
N THR A 24 13.25 6.92 -3.03
CA THR A 24 12.35 7.32 -1.95
C THR A 24 12.91 6.98 -0.58
N SER A 25 12.57 7.77 0.42
CA SER A 25 12.92 7.49 1.83
C SER A 25 12.15 6.30 2.39
N SER A 26 10.94 6.08 1.91
CA SER A 26 10.07 4.97 2.32
C SER A 26 8.94 4.75 1.33
N ASN A 27 8.39 3.55 1.35
CA ASN A 27 7.16 3.19 0.64
C ASN A 27 6.21 2.53 1.64
N ALA A 28 4.92 2.84 1.54
CA ALA A 28 3.89 2.21 2.39
C ALA A 28 3.67 0.75 2.03
N ASP A 29 3.85 0.42 0.75
CA ASP A 29 3.66 -0.90 0.17
C ASP A 29 4.57 -1.06 -1.05
N PHE A 30 4.97 -2.29 -1.38
CA PHE A 30 5.82 -2.60 -2.54
C PHE A 30 5.16 -2.28 -3.89
N ASN A 31 3.84 -2.10 -3.94
CA ASN A 31 3.12 -1.66 -5.13
C ASN A 31 2.97 -0.13 -5.23
N LEU A 32 3.45 0.64 -4.26
CA LEU A 32 3.29 2.09 -4.17
C LEU A 32 4.64 2.81 -4.14
N THR A 33 5.50 2.37 -5.02
CA THR A 33 6.91 2.78 -5.09
C THR A 33 7.13 4.05 -5.90
N GLY A 34 8.31 4.65 -5.75
CA GLY A 34 8.63 5.96 -6.32
C GLY A 34 8.52 6.05 -7.84
N HIS A 35 8.80 4.97 -8.59
CA HIS A 35 8.74 5.02 -10.06
C HIS A 35 7.35 5.37 -10.61
N LEU A 36 6.30 5.21 -9.82
CA LEU A 36 4.92 5.56 -10.18
C LEU A 36 4.69 7.07 -10.32
N VAL A 37 5.59 7.91 -9.79
CA VAL A 37 5.44 9.37 -9.90
C VAL A 37 6.03 9.98 -11.17
N THR A 38 6.59 9.16 -12.05
CA THR A 38 7.17 9.59 -13.32
C THR A 38 6.70 8.75 -14.51
N ASP A 39 5.64 7.96 -14.34
CA ASP A 39 5.13 7.05 -15.38
C ASP A 39 4.11 7.69 -16.33
N GLY A 40 3.77 8.95 -16.11
CA GLY A 40 2.83 9.73 -16.92
C GLY A 40 1.38 9.45 -16.61
N ILE A 41 1.06 8.68 -15.56
CA ILE A 41 -0.32 8.36 -15.17
C ILE A 41 -0.74 9.25 -14.01
N ILE A 42 -1.80 10.03 -14.21
CA ILE A 42 -2.35 10.89 -13.17
C ILE A 42 -3.62 10.25 -12.62
N THR A 43 -3.62 9.99 -11.32
CA THR A 43 -4.80 9.52 -10.58
C THR A 43 -5.08 10.40 -9.37
N SER A 44 -6.33 10.53 -8.99
CA SER A 44 -6.77 11.26 -7.80
C SER A 44 -7.09 10.34 -6.62
N LYS A 45 -6.89 9.03 -6.79
CA LYS A 45 -7.25 8.02 -5.78
C LYS A 45 -6.02 7.18 -5.44
N ALA A 46 -5.72 7.07 -4.14
CA ALA A 46 -4.82 6.04 -3.64
C ALA A 46 -5.57 4.70 -3.52
N PRO A 47 -4.87 3.56 -3.63
CA PRO A 47 -5.44 2.29 -3.24
C PRO A 47 -5.84 2.36 -1.76
N SER A 48 -6.97 1.77 -1.44
CA SER A 48 -7.38 1.61 -0.05
C SER A 48 -6.64 0.42 0.56
N PHE A 49 -6.31 0.53 1.83
CA PHE A 49 -5.68 -0.53 2.60
C PHE A 49 -6.62 -1.01 3.69
N LEU A 50 -6.50 -2.30 3.99
CA LEU A 50 -7.09 -2.89 5.16
C LEU A 50 -5.98 -3.27 6.13
N SER A 51 -5.93 -2.64 7.29
CA SER A 51 -5.18 -3.15 8.44
C SER A 51 -6.10 -3.85 9.42
N VAL A 52 -5.61 -4.90 10.05
CA VAL A 52 -6.34 -5.63 11.09
C VAL A 52 -5.48 -5.71 12.33
N LYS A 53 -6.03 -5.26 13.44
CA LYS A 53 -5.35 -5.22 14.73
C LYS A 53 -6.11 -6.10 15.74
N THR A 54 -5.36 -6.76 16.59
CA THR A 54 -5.87 -7.50 17.74
C THR A 54 -5.28 -6.96 19.04
N ASN A 55 -5.68 -7.50 20.18
CA ASN A 55 -5.04 -7.22 21.46
C ASN A 55 -3.55 -7.66 21.50
N GLU A 56 -3.10 -8.50 20.57
CA GLU A 56 -1.69 -8.93 20.45
C GLU A 56 -0.89 -8.07 19.44
N GLY A 57 -1.52 -7.12 18.75
CA GLY A 57 -0.89 -6.23 17.77
C GLY A 57 -1.53 -6.30 16.39
N GLU A 58 -0.83 -5.73 15.40
CA GLU A 58 -1.27 -5.73 14.02
C GLU A 58 -0.99 -7.07 13.33
N LEU A 59 -1.97 -7.61 12.62
CA LEU A 59 -1.84 -8.86 11.90
C LEU A 59 -1.09 -8.69 10.58
N SER A 60 -0.29 -9.70 10.23
CA SER A 60 0.31 -9.81 8.91
C SER A 60 -0.76 -9.90 7.81
N ASN A 61 -0.38 -9.59 6.57
CA ASN A 61 -1.28 -9.75 5.42
C ASN A 61 -1.85 -11.17 5.30
N ARG A 62 -1.02 -12.18 5.57
CA ARG A 62 -1.42 -13.58 5.57
C ARG A 62 -2.44 -13.91 6.66
N ASP A 63 -2.27 -13.35 7.86
CA ASP A 63 -3.13 -13.71 8.99
C ASP A 63 -4.49 -13.02 8.92
N LYS A 64 -4.55 -11.77 8.47
CA LYS A 64 -5.84 -11.09 8.27
C LYS A 64 -6.69 -11.77 7.18
N GLU A 65 -6.06 -12.28 6.11
CA GLU A 65 -6.78 -12.98 5.04
C GLU A 65 -7.50 -14.24 5.54
N LYS A 66 -6.96 -14.95 6.54
CA LYS A 66 -7.57 -16.15 7.09
C LYS A 66 -8.99 -15.99 7.64
N MET A 67 -9.41 -14.75 7.89
CA MET A 67 -10.77 -14.44 8.37
C MET A 67 -11.73 -14.04 7.26
N ILE A 68 -11.19 -13.58 6.11
CA ILE A 68 -11.98 -12.94 5.04
C ILE A 68 -11.75 -13.57 3.66
N ASP A 69 -11.03 -14.68 3.57
CA ASP A 69 -10.69 -15.36 2.31
C ASP A 69 -11.82 -16.21 1.71
N GLY A 70 -12.95 -16.31 2.40
CA GLY A 70 -14.07 -17.14 1.99
C GLY A 70 -13.88 -18.64 2.29
N ASN A 71 -12.84 -19.01 3.05
CA ASN A 71 -12.46 -20.40 3.31
C ASN A 71 -12.67 -20.75 4.80
N THR A 72 -13.54 -21.71 5.09
CA THR A 72 -13.82 -22.18 6.45
C THR A 72 -12.71 -23.06 7.06
N VAL A 73 -11.73 -23.49 6.26
CA VAL A 73 -10.59 -24.29 6.75
C VAL A 73 -9.52 -23.41 7.36
N THR A 74 -9.29 -22.23 6.78
CA THR A 74 -8.37 -21.23 7.33
C THR A 74 -8.96 -20.57 8.57
N SER A 75 -8.12 -20.04 9.44
CA SER A 75 -8.58 -19.40 10.68
C SER A 75 -7.52 -18.54 11.32
N GLN A 76 -7.95 -17.51 12.06
CA GLN A 76 -7.10 -16.68 12.89
C GLN A 76 -7.42 -16.90 14.37
N TYR A 77 -6.37 -17.09 15.17
CA TYR A 77 -6.46 -17.21 16.62
C TYR A 77 -6.29 -15.85 17.27
N ILE A 78 -7.04 -15.60 18.33
CA ILE A 78 -6.97 -14.40 19.16
C ILE A 78 -7.05 -14.87 20.61
N LYS A 79 -6.08 -14.48 21.46
CA LYS A 79 -5.98 -14.97 22.83
C LYS A 79 -6.63 -14.01 23.83
N GLY A 80 -7.16 -14.59 24.88
CA GLY A 80 -7.58 -13.90 26.09
C GLY A 80 -9.08 -13.74 26.28
N GLU A 81 -9.41 -13.24 27.47
CA GLU A 81 -10.78 -13.12 27.98
C GLU A 81 -11.52 -11.90 27.40
N ASN A 82 -10.76 -10.83 27.11
CA ASN A 82 -11.24 -9.59 26.52
C ASN A 82 -10.48 -9.35 25.20
N ALA A 83 -10.67 -10.26 24.26
CA ALA A 83 -10.04 -10.19 22.97
C ALA A 83 -10.79 -9.25 22.02
N PHE A 84 -10.12 -8.73 21.03
CA PHE A 84 -10.78 -7.99 19.97
C PHE A 84 -10.10 -8.19 18.61
N VAL A 85 -10.87 -7.98 17.56
CA VAL A 85 -10.40 -7.80 16.19
C VAL A 85 -10.88 -6.47 15.69
N GLU A 86 -9.99 -5.62 15.23
CA GLU A 86 -10.27 -4.30 14.73
C GLU A 86 -9.84 -4.18 13.28
N PHE A 87 -10.78 -3.93 12.38
CA PHE A 87 -10.59 -3.69 10.97
C PHE A 87 -10.56 -2.19 10.72
N ASN A 88 -9.51 -1.72 10.05
CA ASN A 88 -9.34 -0.31 9.71
C ASN A 88 -9.12 -0.19 8.20
N TRP A 89 -10.06 0.48 7.53
CA TRP A 89 -9.98 0.75 6.10
C TRP A 89 -9.48 2.16 5.87
N GLU A 90 -8.40 2.26 5.14
CA GLU A 90 -7.88 3.55 4.72
C GLU A 90 -8.52 3.94 3.39
N ALA A 91 -9.01 5.18 3.31
CA ALA A 91 -9.67 5.75 2.12
C ALA A 91 -10.87 4.95 1.57
N MET A 92 -11.45 4.08 2.41
CA MET A 92 -12.59 3.24 2.06
C MET A 92 -13.58 3.20 3.22
N LYS A 93 -14.87 3.04 2.90
CA LYS A 93 -15.95 2.81 3.87
C LYS A 93 -16.64 1.51 3.53
N VAL A 94 -16.91 0.73 4.56
CA VAL A 94 -17.64 -0.53 4.42
C VAL A 94 -19.06 -0.33 4.87
N ASN A 95 -20.01 -0.70 4.01
CA ASN A 95 -21.42 -0.70 4.36
C ASN A 95 -21.75 -1.96 5.16
N LEU A 96 -22.18 -1.80 6.40
CA LEU A 96 -22.46 -2.88 7.29
C LEU A 96 -23.93 -2.85 7.74
N LYS A 97 -24.66 -3.94 7.52
CA LYS A 97 -26.07 -4.14 7.96
C LYS A 97 -26.16 -5.16 9.07
N LYS A 98 -25.33 -6.18 9.02
CA LYS A 98 -25.20 -7.25 10.01
C LYS A 98 -23.76 -7.76 10.02
N LEU A 99 -23.34 -8.34 11.13
CA LEU A 99 -22.09 -9.10 11.23
C LEU A 99 -22.42 -10.58 11.31
N GLU A 100 -21.84 -11.38 10.43
CA GLU A 100 -21.95 -12.84 10.47
C GLU A 100 -20.55 -13.44 10.44
N PHE A 101 -20.29 -14.40 11.32
CA PHE A 101 -19.06 -15.17 11.28
C PHE A 101 -19.19 -16.56 11.89
N THR A 102 -18.32 -17.47 11.47
CA THR A 102 -18.14 -18.78 12.07
C THR A 102 -16.80 -18.85 12.81
N GLY A 103 -16.77 -19.60 13.89
CA GLY A 103 -15.56 -19.71 14.69
C GLY A 103 -15.63 -20.78 15.76
N GLU A 104 -14.69 -20.71 16.68
CA GLU A 104 -14.58 -21.58 17.84
C GLU A 104 -14.06 -20.77 19.03
N LEU A 105 -14.51 -21.15 20.23
CA LEU A 105 -14.08 -20.59 21.50
C LEU A 105 -13.55 -21.72 22.38
N ALA A 106 -12.35 -21.61 22.88
CA ALA A 106 -11.80 -22.48 23.91
C ALA A 106 -11.72 -21.73 25.26
N PHE A 107 -12.03 -22.40 26.34
CA PHE A 107 -12.11 -21.81 27.67
C PHE A 107 -11.62 -22.79 28.76
N TYR A 108 -11.30 -22.27 29.95
CA TYR A 108 -10.90 -23.08 31.10
C TYR A 108 -12.11 -23.61 31.81
N LYS A 109 -12.09 -24.91 32.17
CA LYS A 109 -13.22 -25.66 32.72
C LYS A 109 -13.88 -25.06 33.98
N ASP A 110 -13.07 -24.53 34.85
CA ASP A 110 -13.47 -23.92 36.11
C ASP A 110 -14.23 -22.61 35.95
N LYS A 111 -14.23 -22.04 34.77
CA LYS A 111 -14.91 -20.79 34.42
C LYS A 111 -16.00 -20.94 33.35
N ALA A 112 -16.33 -22.18 33.00
CA ALA A 112 -17.26 -22.52 31.92
C ALA A 112 -18.72 -22.06 32.11
N SER A 113 -19.09 -21.71 33.32
CA SER A 113 -20.47 -21.25 33.69
C SER A 113 -20.74 -19.78 33.35
N GLN A 114 -19.73 -19.05 32.87
CA GLN A 114 -19.91 -17.64 32.54
C GLN A 114 -20.10 -17.50 31.02
N GLY A 115 -21.28 -17.06 30.63
CA GLY A 115 -21.59 -16.83 29.22
C GLY A 115 -20.64 -15.86 28.52
N TYR A 116 -20.66 -15.82 27.20
CA TYR A 116 -19.85 -14.90 26.43
C TYR A 116 -20.68 -13.76 25.84
N THR A 117 -20.01 -12.66 25.54
CA THR A 117 -20.58 -11.54 24.79
C THR A 117 -19.71 -11.26 23.55
N ILE A 118 -20.36 -11.16 22.41
CA ILE A 118 -19.76 -10.67 21.19
C ILE A 118 -20.38 -9.31 20.90
N ARG A 119 -19.55 -8.27 20.83
CA ARG A 119 -19.98 -6.89 20.61
C ARG A 119 -19.39 -6.36 19.32
N VAL A 120 -20.22 -5.74 18.50
CA VAL A 120 -19.82 -5.07 17.27
C VAL A 120 -19.79 -3.58 17.51
N MET A 121 -18.68 -2.95 17.23
CA MET A 121 -18.50 -1.51 17.37
C MET A 121 -18.04 -0.90 16.05
N GLY A 122 -18.55 0.28 15.71
CA GLY A 122 -18.15 1.06 14.54
C GLY A 122 -17.58 2.40 14.92
N SER A 123 -16.72 2.93 14.05
CA SER A 123 -16.15 4.26 14.19
C SER A 123 -15.84 4.88 12.83
N HIS A 124 -15.93 6.25 12.75
CA HIS A 124 -15.55 7.03 11.58
C HIS A 124 -14.16 7.66 11.71
N ASN A 125 -13.51 7.56 12.86
CA ASN A 125 -12.21 8.21 13.10
C ASN A 125 -11.24 7.38 13.94
N GLY A 126 -11.60 6.13 14.27
CA GLY A 126 -10.81 5.25 15.12
C GLY A 126 -10.67 5.68 16.59
N LYS A 127 -11.31 6.80 17.00
CA LYS A 127 -11.23 7.35 18.36
C LYS A 127 -12.53 7.28 19.11
N LYS A 128 -13.65 7.60 18.45
CA LYS A 128 -15.00 7.51 19.02
C LYS A 128 -15.66 6.27 18.47
N TRP A 129 -16.01 5.35 19.36
CA TRP A 129 -16.62 4.07 19.05
C TRP A 129 -18.07 4.03 19.52
N GLU A 130 -18.95 3.50 18.69
CA GLU A 130 -20.34 3.25 19.05
C GLU A 130 -20.67 1.76 18.97
N VAL A 131 -21.47 1.26 19.89
CA VAL A 131 -21.93 -0.12 19.88
C VAL A 131 -23.03 -0.26 18.83
N LEU A 132 -22.79 -1.10 17.84
CA LEU A 132 -23.70 -1.35 16.73
C LEU A 132 -24.60 -2.56 16.99
N GLY A 133 -24.14 -3.53 17.77
CA GLY A 133 -24.90 -4.72 18.11
C GLY A 133 -24.15 -5.59 19.11
N GLU A 134 -24.89 -6.48 19.74
CA GLU A 134 -24.35 -7.46 20.70
C GLU A 134 -25.10 -8.79 20.57
N GLU A 135 -24.37 -9.88 20.75
CA GLU A 135 -24.88 -11.22 20.97
C GLU A 135 -24.32 -11.76 22.27
N LYS A 136 -25.20 -12.34 23.09
CA LYS A 136 -24.84 -13.01 24.35
C LYS A 136 -25.10 -14.49 24.19
N GLY A 137 -24.09 -15.28 24.39
CA GLY A 137 -24.21 -16.73 24.40
C GLY A 137 -24.32 -17.25 25.82
N SER A 138 -25.24 -18.23 26.02
CA SER A 138 -25.42 -18.92 27.30
C SER A 138 -24.43 -20.09 27.44
N ASP A 139 -24.40 -20.63 28.66
CA ASP A 139 -23.58 -21.74 29.11
C ASP A 139 -23.97 -23.05 28.43
N LEU A 140 -23.34 -23.42 27.36
CA LEU A 140 -23.42 -24.78 26.86
C LEU A 140 -22.08 -25.47 27.08
N PRO A 141 -22.07 -26.69 27.65
CA PRO A 141 -20.84 -27.43 27.83
C PRO A 141 -20.19 -27.67 26.49
N GLY A 142 -18.98 -27.18 26.34
CA GLY A 142 -18.15 -27.44 25.14
C GLY A 142 -17.69 -28.90 25.15
N VAL A 143 -17.50 -29.44 23.96
CA VAL A 143 -16.87 -30.75 23.78
C VAL A 143 -15.35 -30.59 23.99
N ALA A 144 -14.76 -31.36 24.89
CA ALA A 144 -13.35 -31.35 25.13
C ALA A 144 -12.58 -31.84 23.87
N THR A 145 -11.71 -31.03 23.34
CA THR A 145 -10.81 -31.41 22.24
C THR A 145 -9.38 -31.53 22.71
N LYS A 146 -8.63 -32.47 22.13
CA LYS A 146 -7.19 -32.55 22.31
C LYS A 146 -6.54 -31.48 21.43
N GLN A 147 -5.78 -30.58 22.04
CA GLN A 147 -4.96 -29.62 21.30
C GLN A 147 -3.49 -29.94 21.49
N GLN A 148 -2.75 -30.07 20.40
CA GLN A 148 -1.30 -30.22 20.46
C GLN A 148 -0.70 -28.83 20.72
N VAL A 149 -0.03 -28.65 21.83
CA VAL A 149 0.50 -27.34 22.27
C VAL A 149 1.94 -27.09 21.75
N SER A 150 2.62 -28.09 21.19
CA SER A 150 3.98 -27.97 20.68
C SER A 150 4.07 -28.39 19.21
N SER A 151 4.79 -27.60 18.42
CA SER A 151 5.20 -27.96 17.04
C SER A 151 6.43 -28.85 16.99
N ASP A 152 7.09 -29.12 18.12
CA ASP A 152 8.25 -30.02 18.22
C ASP A 152 7.76 -31.45 18.45
N PRO A 153 7.93 -32.39 17.48
CA PRO A 153 7.47 -33.77 17.60
C PRO A 153 8.17 -34.56 18.73
N ASN A 154 9.27 -34.05 19.27
CA ASN A 154 10.03 -34.68 20.35
C ASN A 154 9.73 -34.13 21.74
N LYS A 155 8.91 -33.07 21.84
CA LYS A 155 8.45 -32.48 23.09
C LYS A 155 6.98 -32.80 23.31
N PHE A 156 6.71 -33.92 23.97
CA PHE A 156 5.39 -34.22 24.53
C PHE A 156 5.17 -33.32 25.76
N GLN A 157 4.65 -32.12 25.55
CA GLN A 157 4.04 -31.37 26.65
C GLN A 157 2.64 -31.94 26.90
N ASP A 158 2.24 -31.97 28.19
CA ASP A 158 0.90 -32.37 28.57
C ASP A 158 -0.15 -31.68 27.73
N VAL A 159 -0.95 -32.46 26.99
CA VAL A 159 -2.01 -31.95 26.15
C VAL A 159 -3.10 -31.38 27.04
N VAL A 160 -3.15 -30.07 27.17
CA VAL A 160 -4.24 -29.40 27.89
C VAL A 160 -5.51 -29.58 27.06
N LYS A 161 -6.44 -30.40 27.58
CA LYS A 161 -7.76 -30.55 27.00
C LYS A 161 -8.62 -29.36 27.41
N LEU A 162 -8.82 -28.40 26.50
CA LEU A 162 -9.74 -27.30 26.73
C LEU A 162 -11.13 -27.65 26.13
N PRO A 163 -12.22 -27.35 26.86
CA PRO A 163 -13.53 -27.36 26.26
C PRO A 163 -13.61 -26.41 25.09
N LEU A 164 -14.22 -26.85 24.00
CA LEU A 164 -14.35 -26.10 22.77
C LEU A 164 -15.81 -25.89 22.44
N ARG A 165 -16.18 -24.64 22.13
CA ARG A 165 -17.51 -24.29 21.62
C ARG A 165 -17.40 -23.81 20.18
N LYS A 166 -18.25 -24.35 19.31
CA LYS A 166 -18.42 -23.81 17.95
C LYS A 166 -19.28 -22.54 18.03
N LEU A 167 -18.88 -21.53 17.27
CA LEU A 167 -19.58 -20.26 17.14
C LEU A 167 -20.21 -20.18 15.74
N ASN A 168 -21.46 -19.76 15.72
CA ASN A 168 -22.18 -19.36 14.51
C ASN A 168 -22.95 -18.10 14.86
N VAL A 169 -22.36 -16.96 14.53
CA VAL A 169 -22.76 -15.64 15.00
C VAL A 169 -23.47 -14.90 13.88
N SER A 170 -24.61 -14.27 14.21
CA SER A 170 -25.35 -13.39 13.29
C SER A 170 -25.96 -12.24 14.08
N ILE A 171 -25.29 -11.07 14.03
CA ILE A 171 -25.67 -9.89 14.80
C ILE A 171 -26.23 -8.82 13.85
N PRO A 172 -27.54 -8.56 13.85
CA PRO A 172 -28.10 -7.42 13.14
C PRO A 172 -27.64 -6.12 13.81
N LEU A 173 -27.28 -5.11 13.00
CA LEU A 173 -26.81 -3.85 13.52
C LEU A 173 -27.97 -2.90 13.81
N LYS A 174 -27.99 -2.28 14.98
CA LYS A 174 -28.97 -1.25 15.38
C LYS A 174 -28.85 0.02 14.52
N LYS A 175 -27.64 0.29 14.01
CA LYS A 175 -27.34 1.41 13.12
C LYS A 175 -26.58 0.91 11.91
N PRO A 176 -27.29 0.41 10.88
CA PRO A 176 -26.66 0.13 9.59
C PRO A 176 -26.03 1.39 9.01
N GLY A 177 -24.86 1.30 8.43
CA GLY A 177 -24.17 2.47 7.89
C GLY A 177 -22.82 2.15 7.25
N ASN A 178 -22.13 3.20 6.87
CA ASN A 178 -20.79 3.13 6.29
C ASN A 178 -19.75 3.47 7.36
N TYR A 179 -18.82 2.56 7.59
CA TYR A 179 -17.79 2.70 8.63
C TYR A 179 -16.40 2.56 8.04
N GLU A 180 -15.45 3.38 8.51
CA GLU A 180 -14.02 3.28 8.23
C GLU A 180 -13.31 2.32 9.19
N HIS A 181 -13.89 2.12 10.38
CA HIS A 181 -13.34 1.25 11.42
C HIS A 181 -14.43 0.37 12.00
N LEU A 182 -14.13 -0.91 12.16
CA LEU A 182 -15.01 -1.89 12.78
C LEU A 182 -14.22 -2.66 13.83
N ARG A 183 -14.78 -2.83 15.02
CA ARG A 183 -14.21 -3.67 16.07
C ARG A 183 -15.22 -4.73 16.48
N ILE A 184 -14.74 -5.96 16.55
CA ILE A 184 -15.45 -7.11 17.13
C ILE A 184 -14.78 -7.40 18.46
N GLU A 185 -15.49 -7.16 19.55
CA GLU A 185 -15.04 -7.51 20.90
C GLU A 185 -15.56 -8.88 21.27
N LEU A 186 -14.66 -9.72 21.76
CA LEU A 186 -14.89 -11.10 22.14
C LEU A 186 -14.65 -11.22 23.65
N ILE A 187 -15.71 -11.21 24.44
CA ILE A 187 -15.67 -11.07 25.89
C ILE A 187 -16.18 -12.34 26.53
N MET A 188 -15.31 -13.03 27.26
CA MET A 188 -15.69 -14.19 28.11
C MET A 188 -14.65 -14.38 29.20
N PRO A 189 -14.98 -14.23 30.47
CA PRO A 189 -14.12 -14.62 31.57
C PRO A 189 -13.71 -16.11 31.47
N GLY A 190 -12.42 -16.38 31.56
CA GLY A 190 -11.87 -17.73 31.38
C GLY A 190 -11.72 -18.19 29.94
N ALA A 191 -11.94 -17.35 28.94
CA ALA A 191 -11.58 -17.68 27.58
C ALA A 191 -10.06 -17.85 27.46
N ALA A 192 -9.62 -18.96 26.84
CA ALA A 192 -8.22 -19.21 26.53
C ALA A 192 -7.88 -18.60 25.19
N TRP A 193 -8.70 -18.86 24.17
CA TRP A 193 -8.56 -18.30 22.84
C TRP A 193 -9.89 -18.35 22.06
N TRP A 194 -10.00 -17.45 21.10
CA TRP A 194 -11.03 -17.38 20.08
C TRP A 194 -10.43 -17.71 18.73
N ARG A 195 -11.17 -18.42 17.90
CA ARG A 195 -10.76 -18.78 16.56
C ARG A 195 -11.84 -18.34 15.58
N ILE A 196 -11.54 -17.30 14.82
CA ILE A 196 -12.41 -16.83 13.75
C ILE A 196 -11.98 -17.53 12.46
N LYS A 197 -12.92 -18.25 11.84
CA LYS A 197 -12.70 -19.00 10.60
C LYS A 197 -13.13 -18.21 9.38
N LEU A 198 -14.33 -17.69 9.40
CA LEU A 198 -14.92 -16.97 8.28
C LEU A 198 -15.81 -15.87 8.81
N ILE A 199 -15.62 -14.68 8.27
CA ILE A 199 -16.55 -13.56 8.40
C ILE A 199 -17.29 -13.47 7.08
N ASP A 200 -18.62 -13.72 7.08
CA ASP A 200 -19.45 -13.67 5.89
C ASP A 200 -19.62 -12.24 5.37
N ASN A 201 -19.98 -12.13 4.09
CA ASN A 201 -20.20 -10.86 3.38
C ASN A 201 -18.98 -9.95 3.28
N THR A 202 -17.77 -10.51 3.39
CA THR A 202 -16.51 -9.75 3.38
C THR A 202 -15.95 -9.43 2.01
N THR A 203 -16.62 -9.80 0.91
CA THR A 203 -16.17 -9.40 -0.44
C THR A 203 -16.06 -7.88 -0.59
N SER A 204 -16.98 -7.12 0.05
CA SER A 204 -16.92 -5.66 0.11
C SER A 204 -15.89 -5.11 1.11
N TRP A 205 -15.30 -5.96 1.95
CA TRP A 205 -14.30 -5.56 2.93
C TRP A 205 -12.89 -5.53 2.35
N ARG A 206 -12.69 -6.27 1.26
CA ARG A 206 -11.41 -6.26 0.57
C ARG A 206 -11.24 -4.93 -0.15
N PRO A 207 -10.14 -4.23 0.09
CA PRO A 207 -9.79 -3.09 -0.72
C PRO A 207 -9.77 -3.50 -2.19
N SER A 208 -10.35 -2.67 -3.04
CA SER A 208 -10.25 -2.89 -4.46
C SER A 208 -8.77 -2.87 -4.86
N MET A 209 -8.29 -3.98 -5.42
CA MET A 209 -6.95 -4.11 -5.99
C MET A 209 -6.82 -3.32 -7.30
N HIS A 210 -7.60 -2.24 -7.46
CA HIS A 210 -7.41 -1.35 -8.60
C HIS A 210 -6.01 -0.79 -8.51
N PHE A 211 -5.24 -1.11 -9.51
CA PHE A 211 -3.93 -0.55 -9.70
C PHE A 211 -4.07 0.98 -9.75
N SER A 212 -3.41 1.65 -8.84
CA SER A 212 -3.33 3.10 -8.81
C SER A 212 -1.88 3.50 -8.98
N SER A 213 -1.59 4.37 -9.94
CA SER A 213 -0.26 4.92 -10.12
C SER A 213 -0.02 6.00 -9.09
N VAL A 214 0.47 5.60 -7.91
CA VAL A 214 0.72 6.49 -6.76
C VAL A 214 1.92 5.98 -5.98
N TRP A 215 2.88 6.86 -5.71
CA TRP A 215 3.79 6.66 -4.60
C TRP A 215 3.09 7.05 -3.30
N LYS A 216 3.23 6.22 -2.28
CA LYS A 216 2.76 6.52 -0.92
C LYS A 216 3.87 6.26 0.07
N SER A 217 4.18 7.26 0.89
CA SER A 217 5.20 7.13 1.94
C SER A 217 4.77 6.18 3.06
N GLY A 218 5.72 5.62 3.81
CA GLY A 218 5.45 5.10 5.14
C GLY A 218 4.85 6.17 6.06
N LEU A 219 4.37 5.77 7.26
CA LEU A 219 3.82 6.72 8.25
C LEU A 219 4.91 7.64 8.76
N ALA A 220 4.75 8.94 8.55
CA ALA A 220 5.67 9.97 9.01
C ALA A 220 5.75 10.08 10.56
N ASN A 221 4.77 9.52 11.28
CA ASN A 221 4.69 9.58 12.74
C ASN A 221 5.26 8.36 13.46
N LYS A 222 5.64 7.28 12.76
CA LYS A 222 6.19 6.04 13.37
C LYS A 222 7.71 6.05 13.52
N THR A 223 8.39 6.95 12.85
CA THR A 223 9.83 7.16 12.97
C THR A 223 10.06 8.58 13.47
N ASP A 224 11.14 8.83 14.21
CA ASP A 224 11.54 10.17 14.68
C ASP A 224 11.77 11.18 13.55
N ALA A 225 11.76 10.73 12.30
CA ALA A 225 11.85 11.54 11.10
C ALA A 225 10.47 11.81 10.51
N LYS A 226 9.83 12.91 10.86
CA LYS A 226 8.63 13.43 10.16
C LYS A 226 8.90 13.73 8.68
N ALA A 227 10.15 13.94 8.33
CA ALA A 227 10.57 14.27 6.97
C ALA A 227 10.66 13.01 6.09
N GLN A 228 9.95 13.04 4.99
CA GLN A 228 10.04 12.06 3.91
C GLN A 228 10.56 12.74 2.66
N TRP A 229 11.19 11.99 1.81
CA TRP A 229 11.68 12.53 0.55
C TRP A 229 11.51 11.53 -0.60
N LEU A 230 11.41 12.08 -1.78
CA LEU A 230 11.66 11.37 -3.03
C LEU A 230 12.50 12.26 -3.95
N TYR A 231 13.35 11.66 -4.77
CA TYR A 231 14.05 12.39 -5.80
C TYR A 231 14.12 11.62 -7.13
N VAL A 232 14.09 12.37 -8.21
CA VAL A 232 14.17 11.88 -9.59
C VAL A 232 15.59 12.06 -10.10
N ASP A 233 16.15 11.02 -10.73
CA ASP A 233 17.39 11.11 -11.52
C ASP A 233 17.05 11.42 -12.98
N LEU A 234 17.30 12.64 -13.43
CA LEU A 234 17.08 13.06 -14.82
C LEU A 234 18.05 12.38 -15.81
N GLY A 235 19.05 11.66 -15.29
CA GLY A 235 20.07 10.95 -16.06
C GLY A 235 21.23 11.80 -16.55
N THR A 236 21.07 13.12 -16.61
CA THR A 236 22.10 14.14 -16.88
C THR A 236 21.63 15.47 -16.33
N GLU A 237 22.55 16.44 -16.22
CA GLU A 237 22.18 17.81 -15.87
C GLU A 237 21.20 18.39 -16.90
N ALA A 238 20.20 19.10 -16.42
CA ALA A 238 19.17 19.73 -17.21
C ALA A 238 18.70 21.03 -16.57
N ASP A 239 18.18 21.93 -17.40
CA ASP A 239 17.56 23.18 -16.96
C ASP A 239 16.04 23.00 -16.91
N PHE A 240 15.42 23.44 -15.81
CA PHE A 240 13.97 23.38 -15.64
C PHE A 240 13.46 24.61 -14.89
N ASP A 241 12.22 24.98 -15.16
CA ASP A 241 11.62 26.21 -14.64
C ASP A 241 10.28 25.98 -13.95
N GLN A 242 9.75 24.73 -13.95
CA GLN A 242 8.49 24.39 -13.32
C GLN A 242 8.47 22.94 -12.86
N VAL A 243 7.92 22.70 -11.67
CA VAL A 243 7.58 21.38 -11.17
C VAL A 243 6.07 21.32 -10.91
N ASN A 244 5.38 20.37 -11.56
CA ASN A 244 3.96 20.11 -11.34
C ASN A 244 3.82 18.86 -10.48
N LEU A 245 3.08 18.97 -9.39
CA LEU A 245 2.82 17.91 -8.43
C LEU A 245 1.34 17.56 -8.44
N PHE A 246 1.03 16.30 -8.71
CA PHE A 246 -0.33 15.77 -8.72
C PHE A 246 -0.53 14.91 -7.47
N TRP A 247 -1.03 15.54 -6.42
CA TRP A 247 -1.18 14.94 -5.12
C TRP A 247 -2.42 14.04 -5.03
N VAL A 248 -2.31 13.02 -4.21
CA VAL A 248 -3.44 12.28 -3.64
C VAL A 248 -3.59 12.66 -2.17
N ASN A 249 -2.49 12.60 -1.39
CA ASN A 249 -2.40 13.16 -0.03
C ASN A 249 -1.34 14.24 -0.05
N LYS A 250 -1.79 15.49 -0.02
CA LYS A 250 -0.91 16.65 -0.20
C LYS A 250 -0.06 16.92 1.04
N ALA A 251 1.24 17.18 0.82
CA ALA A 251 2.09 17.74 1.85
C ALA A 251 1.61 19.15 2.25
N ARG A 252 1.59 19.42 3.55
CA ARG A 252 1.34 20.77 4.10
C ARG A 252 2.55 21.66 3.99
N GLN A 253 3.73 21.06 4.15
CA GLN A 253 5.02 21.77 4.04
C GLN A 253 6.07 20.87 3.39
N GLY A 254 6.96 21.48 2.65
CA GLY A 254 8.08 20.84 2.01
C GLY A 254 8.91 21.80 1.18
N LYS A 255 9.89 21.25 0.48
CA LYS A 255 10.79 21.99 -0.40
C LYS A 255 11.05 21.22 -1.68
N ILE A 256 11.33 21.94 -2.75
CA ILE A 256 11.93 21.40 -3.95
C ILE A 256 13.43 21.75 -3.90
N GLN A 257 14.25 20.75 -4.15
CA GLN A 257 15.69 20.85 -4.08
C GLN A 257 16.33 20.27 -5.33
N VAL A 258 17.53 20.74 -5.66
CA VAL A 258 18.31 20.27 -6.81
C VAL A 258 19.70 19.85 -6.34
N SER A 259 20.28 18.87 -7.04
CA SER A 259 21.64 18.36 -6.78
C SER A 259 22.27 17.81 -8.07
N ASN A 260 23.61 17.75 -8.11
CA ASN A 260 24.35 17.04 -9.14
C ASN A 260 24.99 15.73 -8.65
N ASP A 261 24.99 15.49 -7.34
CA ASP A 261 25.66 14.32 -6.72
C ASP A 261 24.71 13.49 -5.81
N ALA A 262 23.43 13.87 -5.73
CA ALA A 262 22.42 13.29 -4.84
C ALA A 262 22.80 13.32 -3.33
N ARG A 263 23.81 14.09 -2.95
CA ARG A 263 24.30 14.25 -1.57
C ARG A 263 24.15 15.69 -1.10
N ASN A 264 24.62 16.63 -1.88
CA ASN A 264 24.54 18.04 -1.59
C ASN A 264 23.32 18.65 -2.29
N TRP A 265 22.39 19.21 -1.53
CA TRP A 265 21.08 19.67 -2.01
C TRP A 265 20.91 21.16 -1.79
N SER A 266 20.47 21.87 -2.83
CA SER A 266 20.15 23.30 -2.78
C SER A 266 18.65 23.50 -2.88
N ASP A 267 18.07 24.29 -1.98
CA ASP A 267 16.66 24.67 -1.99
C ASP A 267 16.38 25.60 -3.16
N ILE A 268 15.38 25.29 -4.00
CA ILE A 268 14.97 26.11 -5.14
C ILE A 268 13.53 26.61 -5.05
N ALA A 269 12.70 25.95 -4.25
CA ALA A 269 11.33 26.38 -4.00
C ALA A 269 10.78 25.79 -2.68
N THR A 270 9.75 26.42 -2.13
CA THR A 270 9.02 25.98 -0.95
C THR A 270 7.61 25.54 -1.33
N LEU A 271 7.15 24.43 -0.74
CA LEU A 271 5.81 23.87 -0.93
C LEU A 271 4.87 24.33 0.20
N GLY A 272 3.57 24.24 -0.07
CA GLY A 272 2.53 24.50 0.95
C GLY A 272 2.12 25.95 1.09
N GLN A 273 2.72 26.89 0.39
CA GLN A 273 2.39 28.32 0.46
C GLN A 273 1.12 28.71 -0.30
N GLN A 274 0.63 27.85 -1.19
CA GLN A 274 -0.56 28.15 -1.96
C GLN A 274 -1.83 27.95 -1.14
N LYS A 275 -2.61 29.01 -0.94
CA LYS A 275 -3.93 29.00 -0.29
C LYS A 275 -5.00 28.17 -1.02
N LYS A 276 -4.74 27.71 -2.25
CA LYS A 276 -5.68 26.90 -3.03
C LYS A 276 -5.72 25.47 -2.51
N LYS A 277 -6.88 24.99 -2.12
CA LYS A 277 -7.18 23.63 -1.64
C LYS A 277 -7.11 22.55 -2.75
N GLY A 278 -6.41 22.78 -3.86
CA GLY A 278 -6.34 21.81 -4.95
C GLY A 278 -5.25 20.75 -4.73
N LEU A 279 -5.49 19.56 -5.29
CA LEU A 279 -4.51 18.46 -5.31
C LEU A 279 -3.42 18.64 -6.39
N ILE A 280 -3.55 19.64 -7.26
CA ILE A 280 -2.54 19.98 -8.27
C ILE A 280 -1.79 21.22 -7.81
N GLU A 281 -0.47 21.10 -7.68
CA GLU A 281 0.42 22.19 -7.28
C GLU A 281 1.44 22.43 -8.38
N LYS A 282 1.37 23.59 -9.01
CA LYS A 282 2.33 24.03 -10.02
C LYS A 282 3.29 25.00 -9.37
N VAL A 283 4.55 24.63 -9.30
CA VAL A 283 5.60 25.40 -8.64
C VAL A 283 6.55 25.92 -9.69
N ALA A 284 6.54 27.23 -9.93
CA ALA A 284 7.53 27.90 -10.73
C ALA A 284 8.86 27.94 -9.94
N CYS A 285 9.95 27.51 -10.54
CA CYS A 285 11.27 27.45 -9.92
C CYS A 285 12.35 27.47 -11.00
N LYS A 286 13.54 27.99 -10.68
CA LYS A 286 14.70 27.88 -11.58
C LYS A 286 15.64 26.84 -11.01
N GLY A 287 15.79 25.72 -11.71
CA GLY A 287 16.69 24.65 -11.33
C GLY A 287 17.64 24.28 -12.44
N HIS A 288 18.87 23.96 -12.07
CA HIS A 288 19.87 23.35 -12.94
C HIS A 288 20.54 22.20 -12.20
N GLY A 289 20.41 20.98 -12.72
CA GLY A 289 21.05 19.83 -12.11
C GLY A 289 20.50 18.50 -12.62
N ARG A 290 21.10 17.42 -12.14
CA ARG A 290 20.73 16.05 -12.50
C ARG A 290 19.60 15.48 -11.63
N TYR A 291 19.57 15.83 -10.34
CA TYR A 291 18.64 15.27 -9.39
C TYR A 291 17.67 16.33 -8.88
N VAL A 292 16.38 16.01 -8.85
CA VAL A 292 15.32 16.90 -8.33
C VAL A 292 14.61 16.19 -7.20
N ARG A 293 14.65 16.77 -6.00
CA ARG A 293 14.09 16.19 -4.77
C ARG A 293 12.89 16.97 -4.25
N LEU A 294 11.88 16.23 -3.79
CA LEU A 294 10.88 16.74 -2.86
C LEU A 294 11.31 16.34 -1.44
N GLN A 295 11.57 17.34 -0.61
CA GLN A 295 11.79 17.16 0.82
C GLN A 295 10.51 17.57 1.54
N LEU A 296 9.78 16.60 2.12
CA LEU A 296 8.45 16.78 2.70
C LEU A 296 8.55 16.73 4.22
N THR A 297 8.03 17.73 4.90
CA THR A 297 8.23 17.91 6.35
C THR A 297 6.95 17.86 7.18
N GLU A 298 5.79 18.11 6.57
CA GLU A 298 4.50 18.05 7.27
C GLU A 298 3.45 17.35 6.40
N PRO A 299 2.98 16.14 6.81
CA PRO A 299 1.91 15.43 6.12
C PRO A 299 0.54 16.04 6.45
N ASP A 300 -0.48 15.62 5.73
CA ASP A 300 -1.87 15.85 6.10
C ASP A 300 -2.29 14.99 7.32
N ALA A 301 -3.59 15.00 7.64
CA ALA A 301 -4.12 14.25 8.79
C ALA A 301 -3.96 12.73 8.68
N SER A 302 -3.71 12.18 7.49
CA SER A 302 -3.47 10.74 7.28
C SER A 302 -2.09 10.28 7.78
N GLY A 303 -1.16 11.21 7.97
CA GLY A 303 0.23 10.92 8.36
C GLY A 303 1.08 10.35 7.22
N HIS A 304 0.55 10.30 6.00
CA HIS A 304 1.25 9.86 4.80
C HIS A 304 1.35 10.98 3.77
N TYR A 305 2.33 10.87 2.91
CA TYR A 305 2.36 11.59 1.64
C TYR A 305 1.95 10.63 0.53
N ALA A 306 1.14 11.08 -0.42
CA ALA A 306 0.82 10.31 -1.60
C ALA A 306 0.80 11.21 -2.84
N LEU A 307 1.64 10.86 -3.82
CA LEU A 307 1.86 11.61 -5.05
C LEU A 307 1.63 10.70 -6.25
N SER A 308 0.76 11.12 -7.15
CA SER A 308 0.49 10.38 -8.38
C SER A 308 1.52 10.68 -9.47
N GLU A 309 1.87 11.96 -9.65
CA GLU A 309 2.81 12.35 -10.71
C GLU A 309 3.64 13.56 -10.28
N MET A 310 4.92 13.55 -10.62
CA MET A 310 5.85 14.65 -10.49
C MET A 310 6.41 15.01 -11.86
N GLN A 311 5.90 16.04 -12.48
CA GLN A 311 6.41 16.54 -13.74
C GLN A 311 7.48 17.59 -13.48
N VAL A 312 8.65 17.41 -14.04
CA VAL A 312 9.72 18.42 -14.11
C VAL A 312 9.72 18.97 -15.53
N MET A 313 9.34 20.22 -15.69
CA MET A 313 9.23 20.88 -16.99
C MET A 313 10.48 21.68 -17.30
N GLY A 314 11.13 21.33 -18.40
CA GLY A 314 12.40 21.96 -18.75
C GLY A 314 13.01 21.43 -20.04
N ASN A 315 14.28 21.78 -20.24
CA ASN A 315 15.06 21.42 -21.40
C ASN A 315 16.22 20.49 -21.01
N GLY A 316 16.70 19.68 -21.94
CA GLY A 316 17.80 18.76 -21.68
C GLY A 316 17.30 17.40 -21.16
N GLY A 317 18.09 16.77 -20.30
CA GLY A 317 17.82 15.40 -19.87
C GLY A 317 18.12 14.37 -20.97
N LEU A 318 17.74 13.12 -20.72
CA LEU A 318 17.96 12.02 -21.66
C LEU A 318 16.63 11.40 -22.09
N ARG A 319 16.52 11.05 -23.34
CA ARG A 319 15.45 10.20 -23.86
C ARG A 319 16.02 8.99 -24.59
N ALA A 320 15.24 7.94 -24.76
CA ALA A 320 15.62 6.83 -25.61
C ALA A 320 15.69 7.29 -27.08
N GLU A 321 16.71 6.87 -27.78
CA GLU A 321 16.79 7.06 -29.21
C GLU A 321 15.71 6.23 -29.91
N THR A 322 15.02 6.83 -30.89
CA THR A 322 14.04 6.09 -31.68
C THR A 322 14.78 5.07 -32.54
N ALA A 323 14.41 3.81 -32.47
CA ALA A 323 14.99 2.78 -33.30
C ALA A 323 14.56 2.97 -34.77
N ASN A 324 15.52 2.89 -35.71
CA ASN A 324 15.23 2.94 -37.13
C ASN A 324 14.74 1.57 -37.61
N THR A 325 13.72 1.56 -38.46
CA THR A 325 13.24 0.33 -39.12
C THR A 325 14.25 -0.16 -40.11
N LEU A 326 14.75 -1.39 -39.91
CA LEU A 326 15.60 -2.04 -40.89
C LEU A 326 14.74 -2.79 -41.90
N ALA A 327 14.76 -2.38 -43.16
CA ALA A 327 14.06 -3.10 -44.21
C ALA A 327 14.81 -4.42 -44.54
N SER A 328 14.07 -5.53 -44.59
CA SER A 328 14.62 -6.82 -44.97
C SER A 328 14.64 -6.97 -46.51
N LYS A 329 15.80 -7.34 -47.10
CA LYS A 329 15.96 -7.55 -48.55
C LYS A 329 15.30 -8.83 -49.08
N ASN A 330 14.81 -9.75 -48.23
CA ASN A 330 14.41 -11.10 -48.65
C ASN A 330 12.92 -11.40 -48.36
N GLY A 331 12.02 -10.44 -48.41
CA GLY A 331 10.60 -10.66 -48.20
C GLY A 331 10.21 -11.06 -46.76
N LYS A 332 11.17 -11.23 -45.85
CA LYS A 332 10.96 -11.39 -44.41
C LYS A 332 11.00 -10.02 -43.80
N GLN A 333 9.86 -9.56 -43.27
CA GLN A 333 9.81 -8.34 -42.52
C GLN A 333 10.21 -8.64 -41.08
N MET A 334 11.34 -8.09 -40.62
CA MET A 334 11.70 -8.09 -39.22
C MET A 334 10.99 -6.92 -38.53
N LEU A 335 10.13 -7.24 -37.56
CA LEU A 335 9.52 -6.22 -36.70
C LEU A 335 10.52 -5.89 -35.60
N ASN A 336 11.21 -4.76 -35.74
CA ASN A 336 12.27 -4.32 -34.82
C ASN A 336 11.96 -2.98 -34.13
N GLN A 337 10.79 -2.42 -34.38
CA GLN A 337 10.28 -1.27 -33.66
C GLN A 337 9.07 -1.67 -32.82
N TRP A 338 9.34 -2.07 -31.61
CA TRP A 338 8.29 -2.37 -30.64
C TRP A 338 8.19 -1.21 -29.66
N GLN A 339 6.97 -0.83 -29.35
CA GLN A 339 6.67 0.12 -28.31
C GLN A 339 5.73 -0.53 -27.31
N LEU A 340 5.86 -0.17 -26.05
CA LEU A 340 4.95 -0.56 -25.01
C LEU A 340 4.47 0.67 -24.24
N ARG A 341 3.29 0.59 -23.73
CA ARG A 341 2.76 1.56 -22.77
C ARG A 341 2.03 0.86 -21.67
N ARG A 342 2.00 1.47 -20.53
CA ARG A 342 1.17 1.03 -19.43
C ARG A 342 -0.29 1.39 -19.72
N GLU A 343 -1.21 0.51 -19.34
CA GLU A 343 -2.63 0.80 -19.42
C GLU A 343 -2.96 2.06 -18.61
N GLY A 344 -3.72 2.98 -19.20
CA GLY A 344 -4.04 4.28 -18.60
C GLY A 344 -3.01 5.38 -18.79
N SER A 345 -1.85 5.09 -19.41
CA SER A 345 -0.84 6.11 -19.77
C SER A 345 -0.88 6.42 -21.26
N ASP A 346 -0.67 7.68 -21.64
CA ASP A 346 -0.45 8.09 -23.02
C ASP A 346 1.05 8.02 -23.43
N ALA A 347 1.94 7.75 -22.48
CA ALA A 347 3.37 7.67 -22.68
C ALA A 347 3.80 6.32 -23.26
N TRP A 348 4.14 6.29 -24.53
CA TRP A 348 4.76 5.14 -25.19
C TRP A 348 6.27 5.12 -24.95
N ILE A 349 6.81 3.98 -24.63
CA ILE A 349 8.26 3.77 -24.50
C ILE A 349 8.76 2.73 -25.51
N GLN A 350 10.02 2.82 -25.87
CA GLN A 350 10.66 1.84 -26.74
C GLN A 350 10.77 0.50 -26.01
N ALA A 351 10.17 -0.53 -26.57
CA ALA A 351 10.29 -1.89 -26.06
C ALA A 351 11.60 -2.54 -26.49
N THR A 352 12.16 -3.32 -25.59
CA THR A 352 13.33 -4.17 -25.86
C THR A 352 12.84 -5.57 -26.24
N VAL A 353 13.08 -5.96 -27.52
CA VAL A 353 12.64 -7.27 -28.03
C VAL A 353 13.81 -7.95 -28.74
N PRO A 354 14.17 -9.18 -28.36
CA PRO A 354 13.60 -9.98 -27.27
C PRO A 354 13.95 -9.40 -25.88
N GLY A 355 13.02 -9.46 -24.95
CA GLY A 355 13.20 -8.96 -23.59
C GLY A 355 11.89 -9.00 -22.80
N THR A 356 11.94 -8.52 -21.57
CA THR A 356 10.79 -8.37 -20.70
C THR A 356 10.32 -6.91 -20.66
N VAL A 357 9.12 -6.68 -20.13
CA VAL A 357 8.64 -5.33 -19.81
C VAL A 357 9.62 -4.62 -18.88
N LEU A 358 10.09 -5.30 -17.83
CA LEU A 358 11.08 -4.76 -16.91
C LEU A 358 12.39 -4.35 -17.61
N THR A 359 12.91 -5.21 -18.51
CA THR A 359 14.10 -4.88 -19.29
C THR A 359 13.92 -3.60 -20.12
N SER A 360 12.72 -3.41 -20.67
CA SER A 360 12.42 -2.19 -21.45
C SER A 360 12.45 -0.93 -20.56
N TYR A 361 11.85 -1.00 -19.37
CA TYR A 361 11.90 0.11 -18.39
C TYR A 361 13.32 0.37 -17.85
N MET A 362 14.09 -0.68 -17.61
CA MET A 362 15.51 -0.53 -17.21
C MET A 362 16.34 0.15 -18.30
N ASN A 363 16.15 -0.23 -19.56
CA ASN A 363 16.91 0.31 -20.69
C ASN A 363 16.65 1.80 -20.93
N ILE A 364 15.45 2.28 -20.68
CA ILE A 364 15.14 3.72 -20.75
C ILE A 364 15.50 4.46 -19.46
N GLY A 365 15.93 3.74 -18.40
CA GLY A 365 16.31 4.30 -17.12
C GLY A 365 15.12 4.75 -16.27
N ALA A 366 13.96 4.15 -16.46
CA ALA A 366 12.78 4.41 -15.63
C ALA A 366 12.80 3.61 -14.32
N VAL A 367 13.48 2.49 -14.29
CA VAL A 367 13.70 1.67 -13.09
C VAL A 367 15.17 1.32 -12.96
N PRO A 368 15.69 1.16 -11.74
CA PRO A 368 17.09 0.77 -11.52
C PRO A 368 17.35 -0.67 -11.98
N ASP A 369 18.62 -1.02 -12.16
CA ASP A 369 19.02 -2.38 -12.52
C ASP A 369 18.76 -3.31 -11.31
N ASN A 370 17.86 -4.26 -11.50
CA ASN A 370 17.40 -5.20 -10.47
C ASN A 370 18.48 -6.19 -9.99
N ARG A 371 19.63 -6.25 -10.63
CA ARG A 371 20.76 -7.12 -10.26
C ARG A 371 21.65 -6.54 -9.16
N TYR A 372 21.43 -5.28 -8.77
CA TYR A 372 22.27 -4.59 -7.79
C TYR A 372 21.47 -4.19 -6.56
N ASP A 373 22.04 -4.56 -5.40
CA ASP A 373 21.62 -4.16 -4.06
C ASP A 373 20.09 -4.24 -3.82
N ASP A 374 19.52 -3.30 -3.10
CA ASP A 374 18.09 -3.21 -2.78
C ASP A 374 17.20 -2.75 -3.96
N ASN A 375 17.74 -2.67 -5.17
CA ASN A 375 17.00 -2.20 -6.34
C ASN A 375 15.73 -3.00 -6.62
N MET A 376 15.73 -4.31 -6.33
CA MET A 376 14.52 -5.15 -6.44
C MET A 376 13.35 -4.67 -5.59
N ARG A 377 13.61 -3.92 -4.53
CA ARG A 377 12.55 -3.36 -3.66
C ARG A 377 11.97 -2.05 -4.20
N GLN A 378 12.54 -1.52 -5.26
CA GLN A 378 12.15 -0.25 -5.89
C GLN A 378 11.44 -0.44 -7.24
N ILE A 379 11.31 -1.69 -7.69
CA ILE A 379 10.62 -2.13 -8.90
C ILE A 379 9.28 -2.77 -8.53
#